data_bbeb2d2028e3173fdef5c9b549d2c319
#
_entry.id   bbeb2d2028e3173fdef5c9b549d2c319
#
_cell.length_a   1.000
_cell.length_b   1.000
_cell.length_c   1.000
_cell.angle_alpha   90.00
_cell.angle_beta   90.00
_cell.angle_gamma   90.00
#
_symmetry.space_group_name_H-M   'P 1'
#
loop_
_entity.id
_entity.type
_entity.pdbx_description
1 polymer ?
#
loop_
_entity_poly.entity_id
_entity_poly.type
_entity_poly.pdbx_seq_one_letter_code
_entity_poly.pdbx_strand_id
1 'polypeptide(L)'
;MAKGLFDCTGKVTLVTGGNGGIGLGFAMGCARMGGDIAIWARNAEKNAAAKAQLLEAGAGRVETYVVDVSTEQAIIDGYGQIQQDFGRLDCVFANSGASPRFNSVFDMPTEHWHEFQAVALHGAFYTLREGARLMKERAEAGERGGSLVACGSLSLFQGLP
;
A
#
# COMPACT_ATOMS: atom_id res chain seq x y z
N MET A 1 23.20 -15.43 12.16
CA MET A 1 22.36 -15.06 13.33
C MET A 1 20.99 -15.67 13.12
N ALA A 2 20.33 -16.18 14.15
CA ALA A 2 18.95 -16.65 14.05
C ALA A 2 18.07 -15.46 13.64
N LYS A 3 17.18 -15.65 12.63
CA LYS A 3 16.22 -14.64 12.22
C LYS A 3 15.31 -14.31 13.41
N GLY A 4 15.20 -13.01 13.75
CA GLY A 4 14.26 -12.57 14.78
C GLY A 4 12.81 -12.80 14.35
N LEU A 5 11.88 -12.81 15.32
CA LEU A 5 10.44 -13.02 15.06
C LEU A 5 9.85 -12.05 14.02
N PHE A 6 10.40 -10.85 13.93
CA PHE A 6 9.94 -9.79 13.01
C PHE A 6 10.89 -9.56 11.83
N ASP A 7 11.82 -10.48 11.55
CA ASP A 7 12.73 -10.37 10.42
C ASP A 7 11.96 -10.41 9.09
N CYS A 8 12.02 -9.30 8.33
CA CYS A 8 11.41 -9.14 7.02
C CYS A 8 12.42 -9.30 5.86
N THR A 9 13.64 -9.74 6.13
CA THR A 9 14.69 -9.91 5.09
C THR A 9 14.19 -10.82 3.96
N GLY A 10 14.26 -10.34 2.72
CA GLY A 10 13.78 -11.04 1.54
C GLY A 10 12.26 -11.11 1.42
N LYS A 11 11.54 -10.28 2.16
CA LYS A 11 10.09 -10.09 2.05
C LYS A 11 9.79 -8.75 1.39
N VAL A 12 8.87 -8.75 0.44
CA VAL A 12 8.43 -7.56 -0.28
C VAL A 12 7.09 -7.08 0.25
N THR A 13 7.07 -5.83 0.70
CA THR A 13 5.87 -5.16 1.23
C THR A 13 5.45 -4.01 0.32
N LEU A 14 4.23 -4.05 -0.19
CA LEU A 14 3.58 -2.93 -0.87
C LEU A 14 2.80 -2.08 0.13
N VAL A 15 2.98 -0.75 0.06
CA VAL A 15 2.17 0.20 0.82
C VAL A 15 1.57 1.25 -0.11
N THR A 16 0.25 1.28 -0.24
CA THR A 16 -0.43 2.36 -0.96
C THR A 16 -0.54 3.59 -0.07
N GLY A 17 -0.29 4.79 -0.63
CA GLY A 17 -0.13 6.01 0.17
C GLY A 17 1.07 5.97 1.11
N GLY A 18 2.09 5.17 0.77
CA GLY A 18 3.26 4.92 1.62
C GLY A 18 4.31 6.04 1.66
N ASN A 19 4.08 7.16 0.97
CA ASN A 19 5.01 8.29 0.93
C ASN A 19 4.77 9.35 2.01
N GLY A 20 3.90 9.06 2.99
CA GLY A 20 3.62 9.98 4.10
C GLY A 20 2.68 9.39 5.15
N GLY A 21 2.55 10.08 6.27
CA GLY A 21 1.60 9.76 7.33
C GLY A 21 1.67 8.31 7.83
N ILE A 22 0.50 7.69 8.02
CA ILE A 22 0.37 6.31 8.52
C ILE A 22 1.03 5.31 7.56
N GLY A 23 0.86 5.49 6.23
CA GLY A 23 1.44 4.59 5.24
C GLY A 23 2.97 4.57 5.29
N LEU A 24 3.62 5.72 5.43
CA LEU A 24 5.06 5.79 5.63
C LEU A 24 5.48 5.10 6.95
N GLY A 25 4.66 5.22 7.99
CA GLY A 25 4.89 4.51 9.25
C GLY A 25 4.90 2.99 9.09
N PHE A 26 3.97 2.42 8.32
CA PHE A 26 3.95 0.98 8.00
C PHE A 26 5.20 0.57 7.20
N ALA A 27 5.52 1.33 6.15
CA ALA A 27 6.71 1.08 5.34
C ALA A 27 8.00 1.14 6.18
N MET A 28 8.11 2.13 7.07
CA MET A 28 9.24 2.30 7.99
C MET A 28 9.40 1.12 8.96
N GLY A 29 8.29 0.60 9.47
CA GLY A 29 8.30 -0.59 10.33
C GLY A 29 8.91 -1.80 9.62
N CYS A 30 8.47 -2.09 8.39
CA CYS A 30 8.99 -3.17 7.57
C CYS A 30 10.46 -2.94 7.15
N ALA A 31 10.81 -1.69 6.79
CA ALA A 31 12.16 -1.29 6.41
C ALA A 31 13.18 -1.55 7.54
N ARG A 32 12.85 -1.15 8.78
CA ARG A 32 13.69 -1.37 9.97
C ARG A 32 13.91 -2.85 10.28
N MET A 33 13.03 -3.71 9.80
CA MET A 33 13.14 -5.17 9.92
C MET A 33 13.80 -5.80 8.69
N GLY A 34 14.45 -5.00 7.81
CA GLY A 34 15.22 -5.47 6.65
C GLY A 34 14.37 -5.87 5.44
N GLY A 35 13.10 -5.51 5.40
CA GLY A 35 12.21 -5.82 4.28
C GLY A 35 12.47 -4.95 3.05
N ASP A 36 12.09 -5.48 1.89
CA ASP A 36 12.02 -4.74 0.63
C ASP A 36 10.67 -4.02 0.53
N ILE A 37 10.68 -2.77 0.08
CA ILE A 37 9.50 -1.90 0.12
C ILE A 37 9.13 -1.41 -1.28
N ALA A 38 7.87 -1.59 -1.64
CA ALA A 38 7.22 -0.95 -2.78
C ALA A 38 6.25 0.12 -2.28
N ILE A 39 6.36 1.34 -2.80
CA ILE A 39 5.47 2.46 -2.47
C ILE A 39 4.64 2.83 -3.68
N TRP A 40 3.32 2.89 -3.51
CA TRP A 40 2.42 3.53 -4.47
C TRP A 40 1.88 4.83 -3.92
N ALA A 41 2.10 5.92 -4.65
CA ALA A 41 1.46 7.21 -4.37
C ALA A 41 1.56 8.12 -5.58
N ARG A 42 0.73 9.17 -5.63
CA ARG A 42 0.59 10.04 -6.81
C ARG A 42 1.69 11.10 -6.97
N ASN A 43 2.39 11.45 -5.89
CA ASN A 43 3.38 12.53 -5.90
C ASN A 43 4.80 11.95 -5.98
N ALA A 44 5.46 12.13 -7.12
CA ALA A 44 6.79 11.59 -7.41
C ALA A 44 7.89 12.17 -6.49
N GLU A 45 7.82 13.46 -6.12
CA GLU A 45 8.83 14.09 -5.26
C GLU A 45 8.74 13.54 -3.83
N LYS A 46 7.51 13.39 -3.29
CA LYS A 46 7.30 12.76 -1.98
C LYS A 46 7.71 11.28 -2.00
N ASN A 47 7.49 10.59 -3.14
CA ASN A 47 7.93 9.22 -3.32
C ASN A 47 9.46 9.11 -3.21
N ALA A 48 10.20 9.99 -3.89
CA ALA A 48 11.66 10.02 -3.84
C ALA A 48 12.18 10.31 -2.41
N ALA A 49 11.56 11.25 -1.71
CA ALA A 49 11.91 11.56 -0.31
C ALA A 49 11.64 10.37 0.63
N ALA A 50 10.51 9.67 0.45
CA ALA A 50 10.19 8.49 1.22
C ALA A 50 11.16 7.34 0.94
N LYS A 51 11.56 7.13 -0.35
CA LYS A 51 12.56 6.13 -0.73
C LYS A 51 13.88 6.33 0.02
N ALA A 52 14.38 7.57 0.08
CA ALA A 52 15.61 7.88 0.80
C ALA A 52 15.50 7.54 2.29
N GLN A 53 14.41 7.93 2.96
CA GLN A 53 14.18 7.65 4.37
C GLN A 53 14.09 6.14 4.66
N LEU A 54 13.44 5.37 3.78
CA LEU A 54 13.28 3.93 3.97
C LEU A 54 14.60 3.17 3.78
N LEU A 55 15.44 3.58 2.83
CA LEU A 55 16.78 3.04 2.66
C LEU A 55 17.67 3.34 3.88
N GLU A 56 17.64 4.57 4.38
CA GLU A 56 18.36 4.96 5.60
C GLU A 56 17.87 4.17 6.83
N ALA A 57 16.58 3.82 6.88
CA ALA A 57 16.00 3.03 7.98
C ALA A 57 16.40 1.55 7.95
N GLY A 58 17.00 1.05 6.86
CA GLY A 58 17.49 -0.31 6.75
C GLY A 58 16.71 -1.23 5.80
N ALA A 59 15.86 -0.68 4.91
CA ALA A 59 15.24 -1.47 3.85
C ALA A 59 16.30 -2.11 2.96
N GLY A 60 16.07 -3.35 2.53
CA GLY A 60 16.97 -4.05 1.62
C GLY A 60 16.93 -3.41 0.21
N ARG A 61 15.73 -3.19 -0.30
CA ARG A 61 15.45 -2.50 -1.56
C ARG A 61 14.19 -1.64 -1.41
N VAL A 62 14.15 -0.49 -2.07
CA VAL A 62 12.95 0.35 -2.12
C VAL A 62 12.68 0.77 -3.56
N GLU A 63 11.47 0.51 -4.05
CA GLU A 63 10.99 1.07 -5.30
C GLU A 63 9.71 1.88 -5.07
N THR A 64 9.54 2.92 -5.87
CA THR A 64 8.38 3.80 -5.77
C THR A 64 7.76 4.01 -7.14
N TYR A 65 6.44 3.95 -7.18
CA TYR A 65 5.67 4.04 -8.43
C TYR A 65 4.61 5.12 -8.31
N VAL A 66 4.39 5.85 -9.40
CA VAL A 66 3.31 6.82 -9.49
C VAL A 66 2.05 6.05 -9.90
N VAL A 67 1.25 5.67 -8.91
CA VAL A 67 0.01 4.91 -9.10
C VAL A 67 -1.15 5.65 -8.45
N ASP A 68 -2.23 5.84 -9.21
CA ASP A 68 -3.52 6.30 -8.69
C ASP A 68 -4.43 5.10 -8.46
N VAL A 69 -4.67 4.77 -7.19
CA VAL A 69 -5.50 3.62 -6.80
C VAL A 69 -6.99 3.80 -7.11
N SER A 70 -7.44 4.98 -7.55
CA SER A 70 -8.81 5.18 -8.03
C SER A 70 -9.07 4.50 -9.37
N THR A 71 -8.02 4.05 -10.07
CA THR A 71 -8.09 3.44 -11.40
C THR A 71 -7.64 2.00 -11.34
N GLU A 72 -8.53 1.05 -11.65
CA GLU A 72 -8.24 -0.39 -11.63
C GLU A 72 -7.06 -0.75 -12.54
N GLN A 73 -7.00 -0.21 -13.76
CA GLN A 73 -5.91 -0.49 -14.69
C GLN A 73 -4.55 -0.04 -14.15
N ALA A 74 -4.46 1.13 -13.49
CA ALA A 74 -3.22 1.59 -12.89
C ALA A 74 -2.73 0.66 -11.77
N ILE A 75 -3.65 0.04 -11.03
CA ILE A 75 -3.33 -0.97 -10.01
C ILE A 75 -2.76 -2.23 -10.68
N ILE A 76 -3.40 -2.73 -11.74
CA ILE A 76 -2.95 -3.91 -12.49
C ILE A 76 -1.53 -3.67 -13.05
N ASP A 77 -1.32 -2.54 -13.71
CA ASP A 77 -0.03 -2.16 -14.28
C ASP A 77 1.04 -2.02 -13.18
N GLY A 78 0.69 -1.41 -12.04
CA GLY A 78 1.57 -1.27 -10.89
C GLY A 78 2.00 -2.62 -10.30
N TYR A 79 1.12 -3.60 -10.23
CA TYR A 79 1.49 -4.96 -9.81
C TYR A 79 2.42 -5.64 -10.83
N GLY A 80 2.21 -5.40 -12.13
CA GLY A 80 3.12 -5.86 -13.17
C GLY A 80 4.54 -5.31 -12.97
N GLN A 81 4.67 -4.02 -12.59
CA GLN A 81 5.96 -3.40 -12.27
C GLN A 81 6.61 -4.03 -11.02
N ILE A 82 5.82 -4.27 -9.95
CA ILE A 82 6.33 -4.95 -8.75
C ILE A 82 6.84 -6.35 -9.09
N GLN A 83 6.12 -7.10 -9.92
CA GLN A 83 6.55 -8.43 -10.34
C GLN A 83 7.84 -8.39 -11.16
N GLN A 84 8.02 -7.40 -12.03
CA GLN A 84 9.26 -7.20 -12.79
C GLN A 84 10.45 -6.84 -11.90
N ASP A 85 10.23 -5.94 -10.93
CA ASP A 85 11.31 -5.41 -10.10
C ASP A 85 11.72 -6.34 -8.96
N PHE A 86 10.75 -6.99 -8.30
CA PHE A 86 10.99 -7.80 -7.09
C PHE A 86 10.79 -9.29 -7.31
N GLY A 87 10.01 -9.71 -8.31
CA GLY A 87 9.69 -11.12 -8.57
C GLY A 87 8.77 -11.77 -7.53
N ARG A 88 8.37 -11.03 -6.50
CA ARG A 88 7.54 -11.53 -5.39
C ARG A 88 6.76 -10.43 -4.69
N LEU A 89 5.74 -10.83 -3.93
CA LEU A 89 5.01 -9.95 -3.02
C LEU A 89 4.59 -10.76 -1.78
N ASP A 90 4.89 -10.27 -0.58
CA ASP A 90 4.61 -10.96 0.68
C ASP A 90 3.58 -10.24 1.54
N CYS A 91 3.49 -8.90 1.44
CA CYS A 91 2.56 -8.12 2.22
C CYS A 91 2.00 -6.94 1.41
N VAL A 92 0.72 -6.63 1.62
CA VAL A 92 0.06 -5.45 1.05
C VAL A 92 -0.62 -4.67 2.17
N PHE A 93 -0.30 -3.39 2.27
CA PHE A 93 -1.07 -2.42 3.05
C PHE A 93 -1.89 -1.55 2.09
N ALA A 94 -3.18 -1.83 1.96
CA ALA A 94 -4.13 -0.96 1.29
C ALA A 94 -4.49 0.19 2.24
N ASN A 95 -3.66 1.24 2.22
CA ASN A 95 -3.72 2.36 3.15
C ASN A 95 -4.13 3.68 2.47
N SER A 96 -4.07 3.79 1.14
CA SER A 96 -4.51 5.00 0.47
C SER A 96 -5.94 5.36 0.85
N GLY A 97 -6.13 6.62 1.21
CA GLY A 97 -7.43 7.17 1.57
C GLY A 97 -7.64 8.54 0.92
N ALA A 98 -8.88 8.99 0.94
CA ALA A 98 -9.27 10.34 0.60
C ALA A 98 -9.86 11.01 1.84
N SER A 99 -9.54 12.29 2.03
CA SER A 99 -10.17 13.07 3.11
C SER A 99 -11.40 13.78 2.57
N PRO A 100 -12.55 13.71 3.24
CA PRO A 100 -13.71 14.51 2.88
C PRO A 100 -13.35 16.00 3.00
N ARG A 101 -13.83 16.80 2.03
CA ARG A 101 -13.59 18.25 1.99
C ARG A 101 -14.87 19.04 2.32
N PHE A 102 -15.75 18.44 3.10
CA PHE A 102 -17.07 18.99 3.42
C PHE A 102 -17.32 18.99 4.90
N ASN A 103 -18.09 19.96 5.34
CA ASN A 103 -18.50 20.10 6.74
C ASN A 103 -19.80 19.32 7.05
N SER A 104 -20.55 18.94 6.02
CA SER A 104 -21.82 18.24 6.16
C SER A 104 -22.04 17.26 4.99
N VAL A 105 -22.68 16.14 5.26
CA VAL A 105 -23.12 15.20 4.22
C VAL A 105 -24.11 15.83 3.23
N PHE A 106 -24.85 16.84 3.66
CA PHE A 106 -25.81 17.56 2.83
C PHE A 106 -25.14 18.46 1.78
N ASP A 107 -23.91 18.88 2.03
CA ASP A 107 -23.14 19.77 1.15
C ASP A 107 -22.20 18.99 0.21
N MET A 108 -22.18 17.66 0.31
CA MET A 108 -21.30 16.81 -0.49
C MET A 108 -21.86 16.65 -1.92
N PRO A 109 -21.16 17.15 -2.95
CA PRO A 109 -21.53 16.89 -4.34
C PRO A 109 -21.43 15.39 -4.67
N THR A 110 -22.29 14.91 -5.54
CA THR A 110 -22.31 13.50 -5.95
C THR A 110 -20.98 13.06 -6.58
N GLU A 111 -20.34 13.94 -7.34
CA GLU A 111 -19.02 13.70 -7.96
C GLU A 111 -17.95 13.40 -6.90
N HIS A 112 -17.92 14.17 -5.83
CA HIS A 112 -16.98 13.94 -4.73
C HIS A 112 -17.27 12.66 -3.97
N TRP A 113 -18.53 12.26 -3.84
CA TRP A 113 -18.89 10.97 -3.30
C TRP A 113 -18.29 9.84 -4.13
N HIS A 114 -18.41 9.91 -5.46
CA HIS A 114 -17.83 8.92 -6.37
C HIS A 114 -16.28 8.93 -6.31
N GLU A 115 -15.64 10.09 -6.30
CA GLU A 115 -14.19 10.22 -6.14
C GLU A 115 -13.71 9.59 -4.84
N PHE A 116 -14.42 9.84 -3.74
CA PHE A 116 -14.09 9.27 -2.45
C PHE A 116 -14.18 7.74 -2.46
N GLN A 117 -15.28 7.20 -3.00
CA GLN A 117 -15.46 5.75 -3.13
C GLN A 117 -14.42 5.11 -4.06
N ALA A 118 -14.07 5.78 -5.15
CA ALA A 118 -13.08 5.27 -6.08
C ALA A 118 -11.72 5.00 -5.39
N VAL A 119 -11.31 5.85 -4.44
CA VAL A 119 -10.07 5.66 -3.68
C VAL A 119 -10.27 4.73 -2.49
N ALA A 120 -11.26 5.03 -1.62
CA ALA A 120 -11.35 4.39 -0.30
C ALA A 120 -11.97 2.98 -0.36
N LEU A 121 -12.90 2.73 -1.28
CA LEU A 121 -13.58 1.44 -1.43
C LEU A 121 -13.02 0.64 -2.60
N HIS A 122 -13.16 1.16 -3.83
CA HIS A 122 -12.77 0.43 -5.02
C HIS A 122 -11.25 0.24 -5.10
N GLY A 123 -10.47 1.28 -4.79
CA GLY A 123 -9.01 1.23 -4.77
C GLY A 123 -8.48 0.23 -3.75
N ALA A 124 -9.06 0.19 -2.55
CA ALA A 124 -8.70 -0.80 -1.54
C ALA A 124 -9.04 -2.22 -2.01
N PHE A 125 -10.26 -2.42 -2.56
CA PHE A 125 -10.70 -3.72 -3.08
C PHE A 125 -9.78 -4.22 -4.21
N TYR A 126 -9.52 -3.41 -5.23
CA TYR A 126 -8.67 -3.80 -6.36
C TYR A 126 -7.23 -4.06 -5.91
N THR A 127 -6.69 -3.23 -5.03
CA THR A 127 -5.35 -3.41 -4.45
C THR A 127 -5.24 -4.76 -3.75
N LEU A 128 -6.18 -5.10 -2.88
CA LEU A 128 -6.15 -6.38 -2.15
C LEU A 128 -6.41 -7.57 -3.06
N ARG A 129 -7.32 -7.45 -4.03
CA ARG A 129 -7.64 -8.52 -4.99
C ARG A 129 -6.43 -8.90 -5.84
N GLU A 130 -5.75 -7.92 -6.44
CA GLU A 130 -4.59 -8.19 -7.29
C GLU A 130 -3.38 -8.63 -6.46
N GLY A 131 -3.20 -8.11 -5.26
CA GLY A 131 -2.21 -8.62 -4.32
C GLY A 131 -2.45 -10.07 -3.93
N ALA A 132 -3.71 -10.45 -3.67
CA ALA A 132 -4.10 -11.84 -3.42
C ALA A 132 -3.81 -12.75 -4.61
N ARG A 133 -4.01 -12.26 -5.84
CA ARG A 133 -3.72 -13.02 -7.07
C ARG A 133 -2.24 -13.39 -7.16
N LEU A 134 -1.33 -12.43 -6.99
CA LEU A 134 0.12 -12.70 -6.99
C LEU A 134 0.54 -13.66 -5.86
N MET A 135 -0.03 -13.49 -4.67
CA MET A 135 0.26 -14.38 -3.55
C MET A 135 -0.25 -15.81 -3.81
N LYS A 136 -1.42 -15.95 -4.47
CA LYS A 136 -1.97 -17.25 -4.87
C LYS A 136 -1.07 -17.93 -5.89
N GLU A 137 -0.66 -17.24 -6.96
CA GLU A 137 0.25 -17.78 -7.99
C GLU A 137 1.56 -18.27 -7.37
N ARG A 138 2.15 -17.50 -6.45
CA ARG A 138 3.34 -17.89 -5.71
C ARG A 138 3.10 -19.13 -4.83
N ALA A 139 1.94 -19.22 -4.18
CA ALA A 139 1.58 -20.38 -3.37
C ALA A 139 1.39 -21.65 -4.19
N GLU A 140 0.85 -21.54 -5.40
CA GLU A 140 0.71 -22.64 -6.38
C GLU A 140 2.09 -23.10 -6.87
N ALA A 141 3.08 -22.20 -6.94
CA ALA A 141 4.48 -22.52 -7.21
C ALA A 141 5.25 -23.10 -5.99
N GLY A 142 4.56 -23.32 -4.87
CA GLY A 142 5.13 -23.96 -3.67
C GLY A 142 5.59 -23.00 -2.57
N GLU A 143 5.57 -21.68 -2.81
CA GLU A 143 5.94 -20.66 -1.83
C GLU A 143 4.71 -20.09 -1.13
N ARG A 144 4.30 -20.69 -0.04
CA ARG A 144 3.12 -20.28 0.73
C ARG A 144 3.39 -19.08 1.64
N GLY A 145 2.32 -18.37 1.95
CA GLY A 145 2.30 -17.25 2.90
C GLY A 145 2.11 -15.90 2.22
N GLY A 146 1.61 -14.94 2.99
CA GLY A 146 1.32 -13.58 2.59
C GLY A 146 0.35 -12.92 3.56
N SER A 147 0.33 -11.59 3.57
CA SER A 147 -0.57 -10.78 4.40
C SER A 147 -1.24 -9.70 3.58
N LEU A 148 -2.54 -9.57 3.73
CA LEU A 148 -3.34 -8.50 3.13
C LEU A 148 -3.96 -7.68 4.26
N VAL A 149 -3.65 -6.40 4.31
CA VAL A 149 -4.09 -5.48 5.36
C VAL A 149 -4.84 -4.32 4.74
N ALA A 150 -6.08 -4.10 5.15
CA ALA A 150 -6.83 -2.89 4.86
C ALA A 150 -6.71 -1.91 6.03
N CYS A 151 -6.33 -0.67 5.76
CA CYS A 151 -6.31 0.39 6.76
C CYS A 151 -7.72 0.99 6.87
N GLY A 152 -8.40 0.72 7.97
CA GLY A 152 -9.69 1.29 8.30
C GLY A 152 -9.58 2.59 9.10
N SER A 153 -10.69 3.00 9.70
CA SER A 153 -10.77 4.20 10.53
C SER A 153 -11.52 3.92 11.83
N LEU A 154 -11.19 4.64 12.87
CA LEU A 154 -11.96 4.64 14.12
C LEU A 154 -13.42 5.08 13.92
N SER A 155 -13.69 5.87 12.87
CA SER A 155 -15.04 6.29 12.48
C SER A 155 -15.98 5.14 12.07
N LEU A 156 -15.44 3.92 11.87
CA LEU A 156 -16.28 2.71 11.77
C LEU A 156 -17.07 2.41 13.03
N PHE A 157 -16.53 2.79 14.19
CA PHE A 157 -17.10 2.47 15.50
C PHE A 157 -17.66 3.71 16.20
N GLN A 158 -17.26 4.88 15.78
CA GLN A 158 -17.63 6.15 16.40
C GLN A 158 -17.92 7.18 15.32
N GLY A 159 -19.14 7.72 15.30
CA GLY A 159 -19.46 8.87 14.46
C GLY A 159 -18.56 10.07 14.83
N LEU A 160 -18.08 10.78 13.82
CA LEU A 160 -17.41 12.06 14.01
C LEU A 160 -18.47 13.17 13.91
N PRO A 161 -18.39 14.20 14.78
CA PRO A 161 -19.32 15.34 14.72
C PRO A 161 -19.11 16.16 13.46
#